data_3ea35a1b37e4e426b2daf200ed9786e5
#
_entry.id   3ea35a1b37e4e426b2daf200ed9786e5
#
_cell.length_a   1.000
_cell.length_b   1.000
_cell.length_c   1.000
_cell.angle_alpha   90.00
_cell.angle_beta   90.00
_cell.angle_gamma   90.00
#
_symmetry.space_group_name_H-M   'P 1'
#
loop_
_entity.id
_entity.type
_entity.pdbx_description
1 polymer ?
#
loop_
_entity_poly.entity_id
_entity_poly.type
_entity_poly.pdbx_seq_one_letter_code
_entity_poly.pdbx_strand_id
1 'polypeptide(L)'
;MLGVKGPGMDLLREESKGGGGLGLRVTHAMNPALIGPGLDAMNERMITYLKASVDQLADDPPAAVDLFAWTRHAITVAATESVTMETNLDTLLLRPLPRYTAPRVWRARESLVAAFTAYYLADGLASDASEMALARFRSQRAAGATLADTARLEAGLALGLLSNTVPAAFWTLFELCSRPALLGDVRGELWREGAVSVDAETGVHTVDLAAVRDGCGVLVGAFQETLRCRSKAMPVRMAYEDVVLGGSGGGGGEQYLLKKDAVVHMPSPAFHRNEGIWGAGSSAEAFDPRRFVKSVEKAEGGRRMAGFLAFGISPSLCPGRHFATGEVLALVAMLVLRFDVVPEREGVWREPRVDAKSAAASFYTPVEEVRVVFKPRKEFEGVQWAYSVTPGKGRFGLITG
;
A
#
# COMPACT_ATOMS: atom_id res chain seq x y z
N MET A 1 1.86 22.21 -1.93
CA MET A 1 1.08 21.04 -2.28
C MET A 1 -0.32 21.04 -1.67
N LEU A 2 -0.48 20.83 -0.38
CA LEU A 2 -1.80 20.74 0.29
C LEU A 2 -2.52 22.08 0.45
N GLY A 3 -1.82 23.18 0.35
CA GLY A 3 -2.36 24.53 0.54
C GLY A 3 -2.59 24.91 2.00
N VAL A 4 -1.98 24.20 2.95
CA VAL A 4 -1.94 24.55 4.37
C VAL A 4 -1.25 25.92 4.55
N LYS A 5 -1.79 26.77 5.42
CA LYS A 5 -1.30 28.14 5.63
C LYS A 5 -1.29 28.48 7.12
N GLY A 6 -0.63 29.61 7.47
CA GLY A 6 -0.62 30.12 8.83
C GLY A 6 -0.18 29.10 9.88
N PRO A 7 -0.92 28.95 11.00
CA PRO A 7 -0.54 28.06 12.09
C PRO A 7 -0.28 26.61 11.66
N GLY A 8 -1.05 26.07 10.74
CA GLY A 8 -0.83 24.72 10.22
C GLY A 8 0.49 24.56 9.49
N MET A 9 0.94 25.58 8.76
CA MET A 9 2.25 25.59 8.10
C MET A 9 3.39 25.68 9.11
N ASP A 10 3.22 26.43 10.18
CA ASP A 10 4.23 26.57 11.23
C ASP A 10 4.41 25.24 11.97
N LEU A 11 3.30 24.53 12.27
CA LEU A 11 3.32 23.18 12.85
C LEU A 11 4.06 22.16 11.96
N LEU A 12 3.90 22.24 10.64
CA LEU A 12 4.64 21.39 9.70
C LEU A 12 6.13 21.77 9.62
N ARG A 13 6.46 23.04 9.76
CA ARG A 13 7.86 23.52 9.78
C ARG A 13 8.63 23.17 11.05
N GLU A 14 7.96 23.03 12.17
CA GLU A 14 8.56 22.54 13.41
C GLU A 14 9.14 21.14 13.24
N GLU A 15 8.52 20.32 12.40
CA GLU A 15 9.00 18.97 12.08
C GLU A 15 10.41 18.98 11.47
N SER A 16 10.73 19.97 10.64
CA SER A 16 12.04 20.11 10.01
C SER A 16 13.17 20.51 10.97
N LYS A 17 12.84 20.87 12.21
CA LYS A 17 13.80 21.25 13.26
C LYS A 17 14.14 20.13 14.25
N GLY A 18 13.73 18.88 13.96
CA GLY A 18 14.07 17.73 14.80
C GLY A 18 13.26 17.55 16.08
N GLY A 19 12.20 18.33 16.26
CA GLY A 19 11.44 18.40 17.51
C GLY A 19 10.08 17.69 17.53
N GLY A 20 9.93 16.49 16.97
CA GLY A 20 8.67 15.74 17.09
C GLY A 20 7.45 16.45 16.51
N GLY A 21 7.58 16.99 15.29
CA GLY A 21 6.57 17.80 14.61
C GLY A 21 5.21 17.16 14.42
N LEU A 22 4.29 17.89 13.79
CA LEU A 22 2.89 17.49 13.65
C LEU A 22 2.74 16.09 13.01
N GLY A 23 3.53 15.80 11.97
CA GLY A 23 3.48 14.50 11.28
C GLY A 23 3.79 13.33 12.20
N LEU A 24 4.85 13.43 12.99
CA LEU A 24 5.23 12.38 13.94
C LEU A 24 4.19 12.20 15.06
N ARG A 25 3.67 13.31 15.61
CA ARG A 25 2.60 13.27 16.63
C ARG A 25 1.34 12.59 16.10
N VAL A 26 0.91 12.93 14.89
CA VAL A 26 -0.26 12.32 14.24
C VAL A 26 0.00 10.84 13.95
N THR A 27 1.19 10.48 13.48
CA THR A 27 1.58 9.09 13.26
C THR A 27 1.53 8.28 14.55
N HIS A 28 2.08 8.79 15.63
CA HIS A 28 2.02 8.11 16.93
C HIS A 28 0.58 7.97 17.45
N ALA A 29 -0.26 8.99 17.27
CA ALA A 29 -1.66 8.95 17.70
C ALA A 29 -2.48 7.91 16.93
N MET A 30 -2.20 7.68 15.64
CA MET A 30 -2.94 6.72 14.82
C MET A 30 -2.41 5.28 14.92
N ASN A 31 -1.17 5.06 15.37
CA ASN A 31 -0.57 3.73 15.44
C ASN A 31 -1.43 2.69 16.19
N PRO A 32 -2.05 3.00 17.37
CA PRO A 32 -2.89 2.02 18.07
C PRO A 32 -4.09 1.54 17.24
N ALA A 33 -4.64 2.39 16.38
CA ALA A 33 -5.76 2.04 15.50
C ALA A 33 -5.34 1.20 14.28
N LEU A 34 -4.04 1.11 14.00
CA LEU A 34 -3.46 0.38 12.87
C LEU A 34 -2.85 -0.98 13.26
N ILE A 35 -3.14 -1.43 14.47
CA ILE A 35 -2.77 -2.76 15.00
C ILE A 35 -3.91 -3.31 15.87
N GLY A 36 -3.89 -4.63 16.12
CA GLY A 36 -4.88 -5.29 17.00
C GLY A 36 -6.33 -5.05 16.56
N PRO A 37 -7.26 -4.89 17.53
CA PRO A 37 -8.70 -4.77 17.25
C PRO A 37 -9.06 -3.59 16.33
N GLY A 38 -8.34 -2.48 16.40
CA GLY A 38 -8.58 -1.34 15.53
C GLY A 38 -8.31 -1.67 14.06
N LEU A 39 -7.22 -2.39 13.78
CA LEU A 39 -6.91 -2.88 12.44
C LEU A 39 -7.91 -3.95 11.97
N ASP A 40 -8.31 -4.87 12.85
CA ASP A 40 -9.29 -5.91 12.51
C ASP A 40 -10.62 -5.28 12.09
N ALA A 41 -11.14 -4.29 12.86
CA ALA A 41 -12.36 -3.55 12.51
C ALA A 41 -12.24 -2.78 11.18
N MET A 42 -11.08 -2.21 10.89
CA MET A 42 -10.84 -1.56 9.59
C MET A 42 -10.84 -2.58 8.45
N ASN A 43 -10.23 -3.74 8.66
CA ASN A 43 -10.21 -4.82 7.68
C ASN A 43 -11.61 -5.38 7.41
N GLU A 44 -12.46 -5.56 8.42
CA GLU A 44 -13.86 -5.99 8.26
C GLU A 44 -14.66 -5.05 7.36
N ARG A 45 -14.53 -3.75 7.57
CA ARG A 45 -15.17 -2.76 6.69
C ARG A 45 -14.60 -2.80 5.28
N MET A 46 -13.28 -2.85 5.15
CA MET A 46 -12.59 -2.89 3.85
C MET A 46 -13.02 -4.10 3.02
N ILE A 47 -13.07 -5.32 3.59
CA ILE A 47 -13.47 -6.53 2.85
C ILE A 47 -14.93 -6.46 2.39
N THR A 48 -15.81 -5.76 3.11
CA THR A 48 -17.20 -5.54 2.68
C THR A 48 -17.27 -4.77 1.36
N TYR A 49 -16.46 -3.70 1.21
CA TYR A 49 -16.40 -2.93 -0.02
C TYR A 49 -15.71 -3.69 -1.16
N LEU A 50 -14.62 -4.38 -0.87
CA LEU A 50 -13.94 -5.22 -1.87
C LEU A 50 -14.85 -6.34 -2.37
N LYS A 51 -15.58 -7.00 -1.46
CA LYS A 51 -16.57 -8.01 -1.81
C LYS A 51 -17.60 -7.48 -2.80
N ALA A 52 -18.18 -6.32 -2.54
CA ALA A 52 -19.18 -5.72 -3.43
C ALA A 52 -18.62 -5.52 -4.85
N SER A 53 -17.38 -5.02 -4.99
CA SER A 53 -16.72 -4.84 -6.29
C SER A 53 -16.44 -6.16 -7.01
N VAL A 54 -16.06 -7.20 -6.25
CA VAL A 54 -15.77 -8.54 -6.81
C VAL A 54 -17.06 -9.30 -7.15
N ASP A 55 -18.14 -9.13 -6.37
CA ASP A 55 -19.44 -9.70 -6.66
C ASP A 55 -20.05 -9.09 -7.92
N GLN A 56 -20.00 -7.77 -8.07
CA GLN A 56 -20.43 -7.10 -9.30
C GLN A 56 -19.71 -7.65 -10.54
N LEU A 57 -18.41 -7.97 -10.42
CA LEU A 57 -17.64 -8.56 -11.49
C LEU A 57 -18.09 -10.00 -11.83
N ALA A 58 -18.62 -10.73 -10.85
CA ALA A 58 -19.17 -12.09 -11.05
C ALA A 58 -20.58 -12.05 -11.64
N ASP A 59 -21.42 -11.12 -11.19
CA ASP A 59 -22.82 -11.00 -11.57
C ASP A 59 -23.00 -10.39 -12.97
N ASP A 60 -22.16 -9.42 -13.34
CA ASP A 60 -22.17 -8.75 -14.63
C ASP A 60 -20.73 -8.59 -15.18
N PRO A 61 -20.12 -9.69 -15.66
CA PRO A 61 -18.74 -9.67 -16.13
C PRO A 61 -18.60 -8.82 -17.40
N PRO A 62 -17.80 -7.74 -17.37
CA PRO A 62 -17.55 -6.94 -18.57
C PRO A 62 -16.75 -7.75 -19.59
N ALA A 63 -16.94 -7.44 -20.89
CA ALA A 63 -16.24 -8.14 -21.96
C ALA A 63 -14.70 -8.11 -21.79
N ALA A 64 -14.17 -6.94 -21.44
CA ALA A 64 -12.77 -6.77 -21.02
C ALA A 64 -12.60 -5.45 -20.28
N VAL A 65 -11.64 -5.40 -19.35
CA VAL A 65 -11.32 -4.19 -18.57
C VAL A 65 -9.82 -3.92 -18.57
N ASP A 66 -9.43 -2.66 -18.36
CA ASP A 66 -8.07 -2.35 -17.95
C ASP A 66 -7.87 -2.74 -16.49
N LEU A 67 -6.95 -3.69 -16.25
CA LEU A 67 -6.70 -4.26 -14.92
C LEU A 67 -6.28 -3.18 -13.91
N PHE A 68 -5.47 -2.20 -14.32
CA PHE A 68 -5.04 -1.13 -13.41
C PHE A 68 -6.18 -0.20 -13.03
N ALA A 69 -7.00 0.21 -14.02
CA ALA A 69 -8.16 1.05 -13.77
C ALA A 69 -9.20 0.33 -12.90
N TRP A 70 -9.45 -0.96 -13.15
CA TRP A 70 -10.36 -1.76 -12.34
C TRP A 70 -9.86 -1.93 -10.91
N THR A 71 -8.57 -2.27 -10.72
CA THR A 71 -7.96 -2.38 -9.38
C THR A 71 -8.05 -1.06 -8.62
N ARG A 72 -7.81 0.06 -9.31
CA ARG A 72 -7.99 1.39 -8.73
C ARG A 72 -9.43 1.60 -8.28
N HIS A 73 -10.41 1.28 -9.10
CA HIS A 73 -11.83 1.41 -8.75
C HIS A 73 -12.18 0.57 -7.52
N ALA A 74 -11.79 -0.70 -7.50
CA ALA A 74 -12.08 -1.63 -6.40
C ALA A 74 -11.52 -1.18 -5.05
N ILE A 75 -10.27 -0.65 -5.04
CA ILE A 75 -9.61 -0.13 -3.83
C ILE A 75 -10.16 1.27 -3.49
N THR A 76 -10.45 2.08 -4.51
CA THR A 76 -10.90 3.46 -4.35
C THR A 76 -12.43 3.51 -4.50
N VAL A 77 -13.19 3.03 -3.55
CA VAL A 77 -14.64 3.36 -3.49
C VAL A 77 -14.84 4.87 -3.29
N ALA A 78 -13.80 5.64 -3.52
CA ALA A 78 -13.66 7.05 -3.27
C ALA A 78 -14.02 7.90 -4.49
N ALA A 79 -14.46 9.10 -4.18
CA ALA A 79 -14.86 10.14 -5.10
C ALA A 79 -13.87 10.34 -6.27
N THR A 80 -14.41 10.64 -7.45
CA THR A 80 -13.67 10.96 -8.69
C THR A 80 -12.57 12.00 -8.48
N GLU A 81 -12.76 12.93 -7.54
CA GLU A 81 -11.82 13.97 -7.17
C GLU A 81 -10.53 13.41 -6.55
N SER A 82 -10.60 12.35 -5.73
CA SER A 82 -9.42 11.69 -5.15
C SER A 82 -8.56 11.06 -6.24
N VAL A 83 -9.17 10.37 -7.20
CA VAL A 83 -8.50 9.78 -8.36
C VAL A 83 -7.86 10.86 -9.25
N THR A 84 -8.58 11.94 -9.53
CA THR A 84 -8.05 13.06 -10.33
C THR A 84 -6.85 13.71 -9.64
N MET A 85 -6.89 13.87 -8.33
CA MET A 85 -5.79 14.42 -7.56
C MET A 85 -4.58 13.47 -7.55
N GLU A 86 -4.80 12.18 -7.36
CA GLU A 86 -3.75 11.17 -7.34
C GLU A 86 -3.04 11.06 -8.69
N THR A 87 -3.79 10.88 -9.79
CA THR A 87 -3.21 10.67 -11.13
C THR A 87 -2.46 11.89 -11.67
N ASN A 88 -2.67 13.06 -11.11
CA ASN A 88 -2.04 14.31 -11.54
C ASN A 88 -1.22 14.99 -10.42
N LEU A 89 -0.82 14.25 -9.39
CA LEU A 89 -0.12 14.77 -8.23
C LEU A 89 1.19 15.46 -8.62
N ASP A 90 1.94 14.91 -9.56
CA ASP A 90 3.18 15.51 -10.06
C ASP A 90 2.95 16.93 -10.61
N THR A 91 1.84 17.12 -11.32
CA THR A 91 1.47 18.43 -11.85
C THR A 91 1.20 19.42 -10.72
N LEU A 92 0.58 18.97 -9.62
CA LEU A 92 0.34 19.81 -8.44
C LEU A 92 1.61 20.12 -7.66
N LEU A 93 2.57 19.18 -7.63
CA LEU A 93 3.85 19.30 -6.93
C LEU A 93 4.84 20.20 -7.67
N LEU A 94 4.96 20.02 -8.97
CA LEU A 94 6.07 20.54 -9.76
C LEU A 94 5.73 21.86 -10.46
N ARG A 95 4.46 22.25 -10.58
CA ARG A 95 4.06 23.49 -11.25
C ARG A 95 3.89 24.64 -10.26
N PRO A 96 4.48 25.80 -10.54
CA PRO A 96 4.22 26.99 -9.76
C PRO A 96 2.78 27.47 -9.97
N LEU A 97 2.18 28.11 -8.95
CA LEU A 97 0.82 28.65 -8.99
C LEU A 97 -0.22 27.65 -9.54
N PRO A 98 -0.43 26.47 -8.91
CA PRO A 98 -1.21 25.37 -9.47
C PRO A 98 -2.66 25.72 -9.81
N ARG A 99 -3.22 26.80 -9.19
CA ARG A 99 -4.54 27.32 -9.54
C ARG A 99 -4.65 27.65 -11.02
N TYR A 100 -3.59 28.16 -11.61
CA TYR A 100 -3.54 28.64 -13.00
C TYR A 100 -2.90 27.64 -13.94
N THR A 101 -1.85 26.97 -13.50
CA THR A 101 -1.03 26.06 -14.32
C THR A 101 -1.51 24.61 -14.30
N ALA A 102 -2.33 24.23 -13.32
CA ALA A 102 -2.92 22.90 -13.15
C ALA A 102 -4.37 22.99 -12.61
N PRO A 103 -5.27 23.71 -13.27
CA PRO A 103 -6.60 24.08 -12.70
C PRO A 103 -7.49 22.87 -12.40
N ARG A 104 -7.38 21.77 -13.15
CA ARG A 104 -8.15 20.53 -12.88
C ARG A 104 -7.76 19.91 -11.54
N VAL A 105 -6.46 19.68 -11.33
CA VAL A 105 -5.95 19.07 -10.10
C VAL A 105 -6.15 19.98 -8.89
N TRP A 106 -5.98 21.29 -9.10
CA TRP A 106 -6.22 22.28 -8.06
C TRP A 106 -7.70 22.23 -7.61
N ARG A 107 -8.64 22.17 -8.56
CA ARG A 107 -10.09 22.06 -8.25
C ARG A 107 -10.40 20.75 -7.53
N ALA A 108 -9.89 19.61 -8.01
CA ALA A 108 -10.07 18.32 -7.35
C ALA A 108 -9.60 18.33 -5.88
N ARG A 109 -8.44 18.92 -5.60
CA ARG A 109 -7.98 19.13 -4.22
C ARG A 109 -8.95 19.98 -3.41
N GLU A 110 -9.41 21.12 -3.95
CA GLU A 110 -10.34 21.99 -3.21
C GLU A 110 -11.70 21.33 -2.99
N SER A 111 -12.19 20.50 -3.93
CA SER A 111 -13.40 19.68 -3.73
C SER A 111 -13.25 18.69 -2.57
N LEU A 112 -12.11 17.98 -2.49
CA LEU A 112 -11.82 17.09 -1.36
C LEU A 112 -11.76 17.85 -0.03
N VAL A 113 -11.08 18.98 -0.01
CA VAL A 113 -11.00 19.84 1.19
C VAL A 113 -12.39 20.32 1.61
N ALA A 114 -13.23 20.71 0.65
CA ALA A 114 -14.61 21.12 0.94
C ALA A 114 -15.44 19.94 1.49
N ALA A 115 -15.30 18.74 0.93
CA ALA A 115 -15.98 17.55 1.40
C ALA A 115 -15.58 17.17 2.84
N PHE A 116 -14.28 17.16 3.16
CA PHE A 116 -13.80 16.94 4.54
C PHE A 116 -14.29 18.04 5.49
N THR A 117 -14.29 19.29 5.06
CA THR A 117 -14.80 20.38 5.89
C THR A 117 -16.29 20.21 6.19
N ALA A 118 -17.10 19.88 5.18
CA ALA A 118 -18.53 19.62 5.35
C ALA A 118 -18.77 18.41 6.28
N TYR A 119 -18.01 17.34 6.11
CA TYR A 119 -18.06 16.15 6.98
C TYR A 119 -17.81 16.50 8.45
N TYR A 120 -16.80 17.32 8.73
CA TYR A 120 -16.49 17.74 10.11
C TYR A 120 -17.56 18.67 10.69
N LEU A 121 -18.12 19.56 9.88
CA LEU A 121 -19.19 20.47 10.32
C LEU A 121 -20.51 19.76 10.57
N ALA A 122 -20.78 18.66 9.85
CA ALA A 122 -21.96 17.81 10.03
C ALA A 122 -21.79 16.76 11.14
N ASP A 123 -20.75 16.89 11.99
CA ASP A 123 -20.42 15.93 13.05
C ASP A 123 -20.20 14.48 12.56
N GLY A 124 -19.70 14.36 11.34
CA GLY A 124 -19.44 13.05 10.73
C GLY A 124 -18.51 12.14 11.51
N LEU A 125 -17.65 12.72 12.38
CA LEU A 125 -16.77 11.95 13.26
C LEU A 125 -17.52 11.21 14.37
N ALA A 126 -18.71 11.65 14.74
CA ALA A 126 -19.50 11.00 15.79
C ALA A 126 -20.30 9.80 15.28
N SER A 127 -20.60 9.75 13.97
CA SER A 127 -21.51 8.76 13.39
C SER A 127 -20.81 7.49 12.89
N ASP A 128 -19.70 7.61 12.18
CA ASP A 128 -19.10 6.44 11.48
C ASP A 128 -17.58 6.54 11.23
N ALA A 129 -16.86 7.35 12.00
CA ALA A 129 -15.43 7.48 11.83
C ALA A 129 -14.66 6.28 12.40
N SER A 130 -13.62 5.82 11.69
CA SER A 130 -12.68 4.86 12.23
C SER A 130 -11.86 5.48 13.39
N GLU A 131 -11.36 4.62 14.29
CA GLU A 131 -10.45 5.05 15.36
C GLU A 131 -9.23 5.81 14.83
N MET A 132 -8.73 5.41 13.65
CA MET A 132 -7.65 6.10 12.97
C MET A 132 -8.04 7.55 12.58
N ALA A 133 -9.21 7.75 12.00
CA ALA A 133 -9.69 9.08 11.62
C ALA A 133 -9.88 9.98 12.84
N LEU A 134 -10.46 9.43 13.90
CA LEU A 134 -10.64 10.12 15.19
C LEU A 134 -9.30 10.52 15.82
N ALA A 135 -8.35 9.61 15.89
CA ALA A 135 -7.02 9.86 16.46
C ALA A 135 -6.27 10.95 15.68
N ARG A 136 -6.34 10.93 14.36
CA ARG A 136 -5.74 11.95 13.49
C ARG A 136 -6.38 13.32 13.72
N PHE A 137 -7.70 13.39 13.66
CA PHE A 137 -8.42 14.64 13.88
C PHE A 137 -8.09 15.24 15.25
N ARG A 138 -8.21 14.46 16.32
CA ARG A 138 -7.91 14.90 17.70
C ARG A 138 -6.47 15.38 17.85
N SER A 139 -5.50 14.63 17.30
CA SER A 139 -4.08 15.00 17.37
C SER A 139 -3.77 16.31 16.65
N GLN A 140 -4.33 16.50 15.44
CA GLN A 140 -4.15 17.72 14.66
C GLN A 140 -4.78 18.93 15.35
N ARG A 141 -6.00 18.79 15.87
CA ARG A 141 -6.70 19.85 16.60
C ARG A 141 -6.02 20.21 17.93
N ALA A 142 -5.57 19.21 18.68
CA ALA A 142 -4.80 19.42 19.91
C ALA A 142 -3.47 20.12 19.68
N ALA A 143 -2.86 19.93 18.51
CA ALA A 143 -1.66 20.64 18.10
C ALA A 143 -1.92 22.10 17.66
N GLY A 144 -3.19 22.54 17.56
CA GLY A 144 -3.56 23.90 17.17
C GLY A 144 -3.85 24.08 15.68
N ALA A 145 -3.91 23.01 14.87
CA ALA A 145 -4.33 23.11 13.47
C ALA A 145 -5.78 23.63 13.37
N THR A 146 -6.06 24.52 12.44
CA THR A 146 -7.42 24.99 12.17
C THR A 146 -8.25 23.87 11.53
N LEU A 147 -9.60 23.97 11.55
CA LEU A 147 -10.45 22.99 10.86
C LEU A 147 -10.11 22.92 9.36
N ALA A 148 -9.87 24.06 8.73
CA ALA A 148 -9.48 24.11 7.33
C ALA A 148 -8.12 23.45 7.07
N ASP A 149 -7.14 23.63 7.96
CA ASP A 149 -5.85 22.92 7.84
C ASP A 149 -6.00 21.43 8.04
N THR A 150 -6.83 21.01 9.02
CA THR A 150 -7.16 19.60 9.25
C THR A 150 -7.77 18.98 7.98
N ALA A 151 -8.76 19.61 7.37
CA ALA A 151 -9.35 19.13 6.11
C ALA A 151 -8.32 19.02 4.97
N ARG A 152 -7.37 19.96 4.88
CA ARG A 152 -6.28 19.91 3.90
C ARG A 152 -5.29 18.78 4.17
N LEU A 153 -4.98 18.51 5.42
CA LEU A 153 -4.10 17.40 5.83
C LEU A 153 -4.77 16.04 5.55
N GLU A 154 -6.11 15.93 5.74
CA GLU A 154 -6.84 14.72 5.39
C GLU A 154 -6.95 14.49 3.87
N ALA A 155 -7.12 15.54 3.08
CA ALA A 155 -7.02 15.42 1.63
C ALA A 155 -5.63 14.90 1.18
N GLY A 156 -4.58 15.24 1.94
CA GLY A 156 -3.23 14.66 1.75
C GLY A 156 -3.14 13.19 2.12
N LEU A 157 -3.85 12.75 3.18
CA LEU A 157 -3.89 11.33 3.56
C LEU A 157 -4.58 10.48 2.49
N ALA A 158 -5.66 10.97 1.89
CA ALA A 158 -6.35 10.25 0.81
C ALA A 158 -5.38 9.87 -0.33
N LEU A 159 -4.44 10.75 -0.67
CA LEU A 159 -3.36 10.40 -1.61
C LEU A 159 -2.46 9.29 -1.08
N GLY A 160 -2.06 9.38 0.18
CA GLY A 160 -1.19 8.37 0.81
C GLY A 160 -1.81 6.97 0.86
N LEU A 161 -3.14 6.88 0.96
CA LEU A 161 -3.87 5.61 0.97
C LEU A 161 -3.92 4.97 -0.43
N LEU A 162 -4.04 5.76 -1.50
CA LEU A 162 -4.31 5.27 -2.85
C LEU A 162 -3.05 5.08 -3.69
N SER A 163 -2.14 6.05 -3.64
CA SER A 163 -1.02 6.15 -4.59
C SER A 163 -0.08 4.96 -4.59
N ASN A 164 -0.03 4.19 -3.50
CA ASN A 164 0.86 3.04 -3.35
C ASN A 164 0.11 1.70 -3.32
N THR A 165 -1.07 1.64 -2.70
CA THR A 165 -1.83 0.40 -2.58
C THR A 165 -2.36 -0.09 -3.93
N VAL A 166 -2.87 0.83 -4.75
CA VAL A 166 -3.39 0.49 -6.09
C VAL A 166 -2.31 -0.13 -6.99
N PRO A 167 -1.14 0.48 -7.22
CA PRO A 167 -0.11 -0.17 -8.03
C PRO A 167 0.44 -1.45 -7.38
N ALA A 168 0.52 -1.54 -6.06
CA ALA A 168 0.94 -2.76 -5.38
C ALA A 168 -0.04 -3.92 -5.65
N ALA A 169 -1.35 -3.68 -5.57
CA ALA A 169 -2.37 -4.67 -5.88
C ALA A 169 -2.36 -5.08 -7.36
N PHE A 170 -2.30 -4.11 -8.26
CA PHE A 170 -2.17 -4.37 -9.71
C PHE A 170 -0.99 -5.27 -10.02
N TRP A 171 0.20 -4.92 -9.54
CA TRP A 171 1.40 -5.71 -9.82
C TRP A 171 1.34 -7.09 -9.17
N THR A 172 0.79 -7.22 -7.98
CA THR A 172 0.62 -8.54 -7.34
C THR A 172 -0.29 -9.43 -8.17
N LEU A 173 -1.41 -8.92 -8.68
CA LEU A 173 -2.28 -9.65 -9.59
C LEU A 173 -1.57 -9.99 -10.91
N PHE A 174 -0.87 -9.02 -11.51
CA PHE A 174 -0.12 -9.22 -12.75
C PHE A 174 0.93 -10.32 -12.59
N GLU A 175 1.74 -10.27 -11.51
CA GLU A 175 2.81 -11.23 -11.25
C GLU A 175 2.26 -12.64 -11.02
N LEU A 176 1.12 -12.78 -10.33
CA LEU A 176 0.47 -14.06 -10.11
C LEU A 176 -0.18 -14.60 -11.39
N CYS A 177 -1.01 -13.80 -12.05
CA CYS A 177 -1.77 -14.25 -13.22
C CYS A 177 -0.89 -14.52 -14.44
N SER A 178 0.27 -13.86 -14.54
CA SER A 178 1.25 -14.11 -15.60
C SER A 178 2.13 -15.35 -15.36
N ARG A 179 2.02 -16.00 -14.18
CA ARG A 179 2.80 -17.19 -13.80
C ARG A 179 1.89 -18.32 -13.34
N PRO A 180 1.37 -19.15 -14.26
CA PRO A 180 0.36 -20.18 -13.94
C PRO A 180 0.77 -21.14 -12.83
N ALA A 181 2.04 -21.55 -12.76
CA ALA A 181 2.53 -22.44 -11.70
C ALA A 181 2.45 -21.76 -10.32
N LEU A 182 2.88 -20.50 -10.21
CA LEU A 182 2.79 -19.75 -8.97
C LEU A 182 1.34 -19.47 -8.56
N LEU A 183 0.47 -19.16 -9.53
CA LEU A 183 -0.97 -19.00 -9.29
C LEU A 183 -1.58 -20.30 -8.76
N GLY A 184 -1.19 -21.44 -9.31
CA GLY A 184 -1.59 -22.77 -8.83
C GLY A 184 -1.13 -23.03 -7.39
N ASP A 185 0.12 -22.70 -7.06
CA ASP A 185 0.67 -22.83 -5.71
C ASP A 185 -0.13 -21.98 -4.71
N VAL A 186 -0.41 -20.71 -5.04
CA VAL A 186 -1.20 -19.80 -4.20
C VAL A 186 -2.63 -20.29 -4.02
N ARG A 187 -3.31 -20.72 -5.08
CA ARG A 187 -4.65 -21.31 -5.00
C ARG A 187 -4.67 -22.53 -4.10
N GLY A 188 -3.71 -23.44 -4.28
CA GLY A 188 -3.59 -24.63 -3.43
C GLY A 188 -3.27 -24.31 -1.98
N GLU A 189 -2.45 -23.29 -1.72
CA GLU A 189 -2.12 -22.83 -0.36
C GLU A 189 -3.35 -22.29 0.38
N LEU A 190 -4.15 -21.44 -0.27
CA LEU A 190 -5.38 -20.88 0.32
C LEU A 190 -6.34 -21.95 0.86
N TRP A 191 -6.40 -23.12 0.20
CA TRP A 191 -7.20 -24.26 0.67
C TRP A 191 -6.48 -25.07 1.75
N ARG A 192 -5.21 -25.41 1.55
CA ARG A 192 -4.46 -26.27 2.48
C ARG A 192 -4.26 -25.66 3.85
N GLU A 193 -4.02 -24.34 3.89
CA GLU A 193 -3.78 -23.62 5.15
C GLU A 193 -5.07 -23.17 5.84
N GLY A 194 -6.23 -23.62 5.34
CA GLY A 194 -7.52 -23.31 5.94
C GLY A 194 -7.96 -21.85 5.82
N ALA A 195 -7.38 -21.11 4.87
CA ALA A 195 -7.84 -19.74 4.60
C ALA A 195 -9.21 -19.72 3.93
N VAL A 196 -9.61 -20.82 3.29
CA VAL A 196 -10.97 -21.04 2.77
C VAL A 196 -11.63 -22.16 3.56
N SER A 197 -12.82 -21.89 4.09
CA SER A 197 -13.71 -22.88 4.70
C SER A 197 -15.02 -22.96 3.94
N VAL A 198 -15.67 -24.12 4.00
CA VAL A 198 -16.98 -24.36 3.38
C VAL A 198 -17.97 -24.74 4.46
N ASP A 199 -19.05 -23.99 4.54
CA ASP A 199 -20.15 -24.34 5.43
C ASP A 199 -20.90 -25.56 4.86
N ALA A 200 -21.01 -26.64 5.65
CA ALA A 200 -21.54 -27.90 5.20
C ALA A 200 -23.07 -27.89 4.93
N GLU A 201 -23.79 -26.93 5.55
CA GLU A 201 -25.26 -26.85 5.40
C GLU A 201 -25.65 -25.91 4.27
N THR A 202 -24.97 -24.78 4.15
CA THR A 202 -25.30 -23.73 3.18
C THR A 202 -24.47 -23.77 1.90
N GLY A 203 -23.32 -24.45 1.92
CA GLY A 203 -22.35 -24.46 0.82
C GLY A 203 -21.61 -23.13 0.64
N VAL A 204 -21.74 -22.19 1.55
CA VAL A 204 -21.04 -20.89 1.51
C VAL A 204 -19.55 -21.08 1.72
N HIS A 205 -18.75 -20.50 0.82
CA HIS A 205 -17.29 -20.49 0.94
C HIS A 205 -16.85 -19.21 1.64
N THR A 206 -16.16 -19.34 2.77
CA THR A 206 -15.66 -18.19 3.55
C THR A 206 -14.15 -18.09 3.48
N VAL A 207 -13.65 -16.94 3.08
CA VAL A 207 -12.21 -16.63 3.12
C VAL A 207 -11.91 -15.81 4.37
N ASP A 208 -11.02 -16.32 5.23
CA ASP A 208 -10.58 -15.63 6.44
C ASP A 208 -9.23 -14.90 6.21
N LEU A 209 -9.24 -13.58 6.31
CA LEU A 209 -8.05 -12.75 6.10
C LEU A 209 -6.95 -13.03 7.15
N ALA A 210 -7.33 -13.41 8.38
CA ALA A 210 -6.34 -13.77 9.40
C ALA A 210 -5.63 -15.08 9.06
N ALA A 211 -6.35 -16.08 8.52
CA ALA A 211 -5.76 -17.30 8.04
C ALA A 211 -4.86 -17.09 6.81
N VAL A 212 -5.27 -16.21 5.88
CA VAL A 212 -4.40 -15.76 4.78
C VAL A 212 -3.11 -15.16 5.32
N ARG A 213 -3.21 -14.26 6.30
CA ARG A 213 -2.06 -13.60 6.93
C ARG A 213 -1.09 -14.58 7.58
N ASP A 214 -1.61 -15.53 8.32
CA ASP A 214 -0.82 -16.38 9.21
C ASP A 214 -0.34 -17.67 8.51
N GLY A 215 -1.10 -18.18 7.53
CA GLY A 215 -0.85 -19.46 6.87
C GLY A 215 -0.31 -19.35 5.45
N CYS A 216 -0.76 -18.38 4.64
CA CYS A 216 -0.45 -18.34 3.21
C CYS A 216 0.88 -17.66 2.91
N GLY A 217 1.98 -18.32 3.23
CA GLY A 217 3.35 -17.78 3.10
C GLY A 217 3.75 -17.48 1.66
N VAL A 218 3.28 -18.27 0.68
CA VAL A 218 3.57 -18.03 -0.76
C VAL A 218 2.83 -16.80 -1.26
N LEU A 219 1.56 -16.62 -0.88
CA LEU A 219 0.79 -15.43 -1.27
C LEU A 219 1.36 -14.16 -0.62
N VAL A 220 1.65 -14.19 0.68
CA VAL A 220 2.29 -13.08 1.40
C VAL A 220 3.67 -12.80 0.81
N GLY A 221 4.44 -13.84 0.49
CA GLY A 221 5.73 -13.73 -0.17
C GLY A 221 5.63 -13.12 -1.57
N ALA A 222 4.62 -13.48 -2.37
CA ALA A 222 4.39 -12.89 -3.69
C ALA A 222 4.09 -11.39 -3.59
N PHE A 223 3.31 -10.98 -2.60
CA PHE A 223 3.08 -9.56 -2.33
C PHE A 223 4.40 -8.85 -1.94
N GLN A 224 5.17 -9.39 -0.99
CA GLN A 224 6.44 -8.77 -0.57
C GLN A 224 7.46 -8.71 -1.71
N GLU A 225 7.55 -9.76 -2.54
CA GLU A 225 8.43 -9.78 -3.72
C GLU A 225 7.97 -8.77 -4.77
N THR A 226 6.66 -8.60 -4.95
CA THR A 226 6.10 -7.52 -5.78
C THR A 226 6.56 -6.15 -5.26
N LEU A 227 6.46 -5.91 -3.97
CA LEU A 227 6.93 -4.66 -3.37
C LEU A 227 8.44 -4.46 -3.60
N ARG A 228 9.25 -5.52 -3.47
CA ARG A 228 10.69 -5.46 -3.72
C ARG A 228 10.98 -5.12 -5.19
N CYS A 229 10.36 -5.79 -6.13
CA CYS A 229 10.64 -5.63 -7.56
C CYS A 229 10.08 -4.34 -8.15
N ARG A 230 8.96 -3.84 -7.63
CA ARG A 230 8.20 -2.73 -8.21
C ARG A 230 8.31 -1.41 -7.43
N SER A 231 9.01 -1.39 -6.30
CA SER A 231 9.25 -0.16 -5.55
C SER A 231 10.30 0.73 -6.20
N LYS A 232 10.01 2.02 -6.23
CA LYS A 232 10.95 3.11 -6.55
C LYS A 232 11.02 4.14 -5.40
N ALA A 233 10.66 3.71 -4.19
CA ALA A 233 10.73 4.55 -2.99
C ALA A 233 12.14 5.08 -2.78
N MET A 234 12.22 6.30 -2.28
CA MET A 234 13.48 6.98 -1.97
C MET A 234 13.40 7.55 -0.56
N PRO A 235 13.55 6.73 0.49
CA PRO A 235 13.69 7.25 1.84
C PRO A 235 14.82 8.27 1.92
N VAL A 236 14.56 9.36 2.63
CA VAL A 236 15.51 10.49 2.79
C VAL A 236 15.73 10.72 4.26
N ARG A 237 16.99 10.99 4.62
CA ARG A 237 17.38 11.43 5.97
C ARG A 237 18.26 12.66 5.87
N MET A 238 18.24 13.48 6.90
CA MET A 238 19.13 14.63 7.04
C MET A 238 19.98 14.45 8.30
N ALA A 239 21.28 14.68 8.19
CA ALA A 239 22.19 14.64 9.32
C ALA A 239 22.00 15.92 10.17
N TYR A 240 21.64 15.77 11.44
CA TYR A 240 21.48 16.90 12.36
C TYR A 240 22.81 17.36 12.97
N GLU A 241 23.83 16.52 12.90
CA GLU A 241 25.20 16.77 13.34
C GLU A 241 26.17 16.05 12.42
N ASP A 242 27.48 16.27 12.56
CA ASP A 242 28.49 15.53 11.84
C ASP A 242 28.49 14.07 12.32
N VAL A 243 28.31 13.10 11.38
CA VAL A 243 28.23 11.65 11.69
C VAL A 243 29.25 10.90 10.85
N VAL A 244 30.05 10.05 11.51
CA VAL A 244 30.98 9.15 10.82
C VAL A 244 30.30 7.79 10.62
N LEU A 245 30.17 7.36 9.37
CA LEU A 245 29.67 6.03 9.00
C LEU A 245 30.86 5.11 8.65
N GLY A 246 30.78 3.86 9.06
CA GLY A 246 31.82 2.84 8.80
C GLY A 246 32.86 2.76 9.91
N GLY A 247 33.83 1.83 9.78
CA GLY A 247 35.01 1.74 10.65
C GLY A 247 34.87 0.96 11.98
N SER A 248 33.69 0.47 12.35
CA SER A 248 33.47 -0.17 13.67
C SER A 248 33.71 -1.69 13.72
N GLY A 249 34.19 -2.31 12.67
CA GLY A 249 34.45 -3.76 12.64
C GLY A 249 35.85 -4.07 12.14
N GLY A 250 36.78 -4.22 12.97
CA GLY A 250 38.14 -4.87 12.89
C GLY A 250 38.84 -5.13 11.55
N GLY A 251 38.41 -4.58 10.44
CA GLY A 251 38.90 -4.87 9.10
C GLY A 251 38.93 -3.63 8.20
N GLY A 252 39.63 -2.56 8.58
CA GLY A 252 40.10 -1.51 7.64
C GLY A 252 39.08 -0.91 6.67
N GLY A 253 37.77 -0.90 7.00
CA GLY A 253 36.72 -0.38 6.13
C GLY A 253 36.78 1.14 5.98
N GLU A 254 36.39 1.63 4.80
CA GLU A 254 36.30 3.04 4.52
C GLU A 254 35.37 3.75 5.50
N GLN A 255 35.73 4.95 5.91
CA GLN A 255 34.94 5.81 6.76
C GLN A 255 34.39 6.97 5.94
N TYR A 256 33.12 7.26 6.10
CA TYR A 256 32.46 8.38 5.42
C TYR A 256 31.98 9.39 6.45
N LEU A 257 32.38 10.63 6.31
CA LEU A 257 31.89 11.72 7.14
C LEU A 257 30.65 12.36 6.49
N LEU A 258 29.49 12.17 7.11
CA LEU A 258 28.28 12.93 6.79
C LEU A 258 28.32 14.24 7.57
N LYS A 259 28.41 15.33 6.86
CA LYS A 259 28.35 16.67 7.46
C LYS A 259 26.93 16.98 7.96
N LYS A 260 26.84 17.78 9.01
CA LYS A 260 25.58 18.40 9.42
C LYS A 260 24.86 19.01 8.22
N ASP A 261 23.54 18.85 8.18
CA ASP A 261 22.62 19.27 7.10
C ASP A 261 22.81 18.49 5.77
N ALA A 262 23.69 17.49 5.72
CA ALA A 262 23.79 16.60 4.57
C ALA A 262 22.50 15.78 4.41
N VAL A 263 22.03 15.66 3.16
CA VAL A 263 20.86 14.87 2.81
C VAL A 263 21.30 13.51 2.26
N VAL A 264 20.85 12.44 2.91
CA VAL A 264 21.13 11.06 2.51
C VAL A 264 19.91 10.48 1.80
N HIS A 265 20.07 10.08 0.55
CA HIS A 265 19.06 9.41 -0.25
C HIS A 265 19.33 7.91 -0.30
N MET A 266 18.30 7.11 -0.08
CA MET A 266 18.37 5.65 -0.09
C MET A 266 17.39 5.07 -1.12
N PRO A 267 17.74 5.07 -2.42
CA PRO A 267 16.85 4.60 -3.47
C PRO A 267 16.59 3.10 -3.36
N SER A 268 15.34 2.71 -3.11
CA SER A 268 14.96 1.31 -2.95
C SER A 268 15.38 0.40 -4.10
N PRO A 269 15.39 0.80 -5.38
CA PRO A 269 15.87 -0.07 -6.45
C PRO A 269 17.32 -0.52 -6.27
N ALA A 270 18.20 0.36 -5.75
CA ALA A 270 19.60 0.00 -5.51
C ALA A 270 19.76 -1.06 -4.40
N PHE A 271 18.92 -0.99 -3.36
CA PHE A 271 18.92 -1.97 -2.28
C PHE A 271 18.19 -3.25 -2.68
N HIS A 272 17.03 -3.12 -3.33
CA HIS A 272 16.17 -4.24 -3.70
C HIS A 272 16.76 -5.14 -4.78
N ARG A 273 17.70 -4.64 -5.59
CA ARG A 273 18.39 -5.39 -6.65
C ARG A 273 19.84 -5.74 -6.31
N ASN A 274 20.22 -5.55 -5.06
CA ASN A 274 21.57 -5.87 -4.59
C ASN A 274 21.74 -7.39 -4.40
N GLU A 275 22.62 -8.01 -5.19
CA GLU A 275 22.90 -9.44 -5.13
C GLU A 275 23.45 -9.88 -3.77
N GLY A 276 24.21 -9.02 -3.07
CA GLY A 276 24.72 -9.30 -1.72
C GLY A 276 23.63 -9.39 -0.65
N ILE A 277 22.44 -8.84 -0.93
CA ILE A 277 21.28 -8.87 -0.04
C ILE A 277 20.28 -9.94 -0.48
N TRP A 278 20.02 -10.04 -1.78
CA TRP A 278 18.89 -10.81 -2.33
C TRP A 278 19.30 -11.99 -3.20
N GLY A 279 20.59 -12.12 -3.56
CA GLY A 279 21.08 -13.13 -4.51
C GLY A 279 21.16 -14.58 -3.96
N ALA A 280 20.89 -14.81 -2.67
CA ALA A 280 20.91 -16.16 -2.12
C ALA A 280 19.73 -16.99 -2.67
N GLY A 281 20.04 -18.09 -3.35
CA GLY A 281 19.07 -19.03 -3.92
C GLY A 281 18.55 -18.67 -5.32
N SER A 282 18.43 -17.39 -5.67
CA SER A 282 18.06 -16.92 -7.01
C SER A 282 18.57 -15.48 -7.22
N SER A 283 18.80 -15.08 -8.51
CA SER A 283 19.26 -13.72 -8.81
C SER A 283 18.33 -12.65 -8.20
N ALA A 284 18.91 -11.55 -7.70
CA ALA A 284 18.15 -10.41 -7.17
C ALA A 284 17.21 -9.77 -8.23
N GLU A 285 17.47 -9.96 -9.52
CA GLU A 285 16.59 -9.53 -10.60
C GLU A 285 15.38 -10.45 -10.81
N ALA A 286 15.45 -11.71 -10.38
CA ALA A 286 14.37 -12.67 -10.55
C ALA A 286 13.23 -12.42 -9.55
N PHE A 287 11.99 -12.58 -10.02
CA PHE A 287 10.81 -12.58 -9.17
C PHE A 287 10.67 -13.97 -8.52
N ASP A 288 10.95 -14.04 -7.21
CA ASP A 288 10.91 -15.28 -6.43
C ASP A 288 10.26 -15.06 -5.05
N PRO A 289 8.95 -15.31 -4.92
CA PRO A 289 8.22 -15.17 -3.65
C PRO A 289 8.79 -15.99 -2.49
N ARG A 290 9.46 -17.11 -2.80
CA ARG A 290 10.00 -18.01 -1.78
C ARG A 290 11.13 -17.39 -0.94
N ARG A 291 11.70 -16.27 -1.39
CA ARG A 291 12.63 -15.44 -0.57
C ARG A 291 12.02 -14.99 0.75
N PHE A 292 10.70 -14.85 0.81
CA PHE A 292 9.96 -14.36 1.98
C PHE A 292 9.28 -15.47 2.77
N VAL A 293 9.27 -16.70 2.25
CA VAL A 293 8.75 -17.85 2.98
C VAL A 293 9.74 -18.27 4.07
N LYS A 294 9.25 -18.59 5.27
CA LYS A 294 10.02 -18.86 6.48
C LYS A 294 10.97 -20.05 6.31
N SER A 295 12.20 -19.83 5.90
CA SER A 295 13.31 -20.79 6.02
C SER A 295 14.67 -20.09 5.91
N VAL A 296 14.68 -18.76 5.98
CA VAL A 296 15.88 -17.96 5.83
C VAL A 296 16.67 -17.99 7.12
N GLU A 297 17.96 -18.38 7.05
CA GLU A 297 18.86 -18.30 8.19
C GLU A 297 18.82 -16.89 8.82
N LYS A 298 18.95 -16.83 10.15
CA LYS A 298 18.77 -15.59 10.93
C LYS A 298 19.65 -14.42 10.44
N ALA A 299 20.85 -14.71 9.94
CA ALA A 299 21.78 -13.71 9.39
C ALA A 299 21.32 -13.15 8.04
N GLU A 300 20.76 -13.99 7.15
CA GLU A 300 20.18 -13.56 5.87
C GLU A 300 18.88 -12.76 6.08
N GLY A 301 18.03 -13.20 7.02
CA GLY A 301 16.82 -12.49 7.40
C GLY A 301 17.11 -11.08 7.87
N GLY A 302 18.16 -10.87 8.67
CA GLY A 302 18.58 -9.55 9.12
C GLY A 302 19.05 -8.63 7.98
N ARG A 303 19.84 -9.16 7.03
CA ARG A 303 20.28 -8.39 5.84
C ARG A 303 19.11 -8.04 4.92
N ARG A 304 18.20 -8.96 4.68
CA ARG A 304 16.99 -8.71 3.87
C ARG A 304 16.10 -7.68 4.53
N MET A 305 15.93 -7.74 5.85
CA MET A 305 15.14 -6.73 6.58
C MET A 305 15.73 -5.33 6.40
N ALA A 306 17.05 -5.17 6.61
CA ALA A 306 17.71 -3.89 6.43
C ALA A 306 17.70 -3.38 4.98
N GLY A 307 17.64 -4.28 3.99
CA GLY A 307 17.59 -3.96 2.57
C GLY A 307 16.19 -3.77 1.99
N PHE A 308 15.11 -4.02 2.75
CA PHE A 308 13.73 -3.92 2.27
C PHE A 308 13.14 -2.56 2.61
N LEU A 309 13.15 -1.64 1.66
CA LEU A 309 12.78 -0.23 1.85
C LEU A 309 11.37 0.12 1.33
N ALA A 310 10.55 -0.87 0.95
CA ALA A 310 9.24 -0.64 0.34
C ALA A 310 8.26 0.13 1.25
N PHE A 311 8.36 -0.06 2.56
CA PHE A 311 7.58 0.66 3.57
C PHE A 311 8.35 1.79 4.25
N GLY A 312 9.47 2.23 3.68
CA GLY A 312 10.37 3.19 4.30
C GLY A 312 11.37 2.53 5.25
N ILE A 313 11.96 3.31 6.13
CA ILE A 313 12.97 2.85 7.11
C ILE A 313 12.66 3.41 8.50
N SER A 314 13.06 2.66 9.54
CA SER A 314 12.94 3.11 10.93
C SER A 314 13.65 4.47 11.14
N PRO A 315 13.13 5.38 12.00
CA PRO A 315 11.91 5.27 12.79
C PRO A 315 10.62 5.64 12.03
N SER A 316 10.69 6.02 10.76
CA SER A 316 9.57 6.52 9.96
C SER A 316 9.03 5.46 8.99
N LEU A 317 8.73 4.27 9.51
CA LEU A 317 8.05 3.22 8.74
C LEU A 317 6.61 3.64 8.38
N CYS A 318 6.11 3.14 7.25
CA CYS A 318 4.72 3.32 6.87
C CYS A 318 3.78 2.82 7.99
N PRO A 319 2.98 3.70 8.61
CA PRO A 319 2.08 3.28 9.67
C PRO A 319 0.96 2.37 9.14
N GLY A 320 0.51 2.59 7.90
CA GLY A 320 -0.56 1.81 7.25
C GLY A 320 -0.10 0.49 6.62
N ARG A 321 1.14 0.05 6.79
CA ARG A 321 1.68 -1.15 6.12
C ARG A 321 0.86 -2.42 6.34
N HIS A 322 0.32 -2.61 7.54
CA HIS A 322 -0.49 -3.79 7.86
C HIS A 322 -1.88 -3.70 7.22
N PHE A 323 -2.50 -2.53 7.25
CA PHE A 323 -3.80 -2.30 6.59
C PHE A 323 -3.67 -2.47 5.06
N ALA A 324 -2.72 -1.80 4.42
CA ALA A 324 -2.49 -1.90 2.98
C ALA A 324 -2.15 -3.35 2.55
N THR A 325 -1.42 -4.09 3.38
CA THR A 325 -1.16 -5.52 3.13
C THR A 325 -2.46 -6.32 3.20
N GLY A 326 -3.29 -6.09 4.22
CA GLY A 326 -4.60 -6.73 4.35
C GLY A 326 -5.49 -6.48 3.14
N GLU A 327 -5.56 -5.24 2.70
CA GLU A 327 -6.35 -4.82 1.55
C GLU A 327 -5.91 -5.50 0.24
N VAL A 328 -4.61 -5.49 -0.04
CA VAL A 328 -4.08 -6.14 -1.25
C VAL A 328 -4.29 -7.65 -1.20
N LEU A 329 -3.97 -8.30 -0.09
CA LEU A 329 -4.10 -9.76 0.02
C LEU A 329 -5.56 -10.21 -0.01
N ALA A 330 -6.49 -9.47 0.60
CA ALA A 330 -7.92 -9.74 0.52
C ALA A 330 -8.41 -9.66 -0.94
N LEU A 331 -8.12 -8.57 -1.65
CA LEU A 331 -8.51 -8.41 -3.05
C LEU A 331 -7.93 -9.50 -3.94
N VAL A 332 -6.64 -9.80 -3.78
CA VAL A 332 -5.95 -10.83 -4.56
C VAL A 332 -6.55 -12.21 -4.29
N ALA A 333 -6.75 -12.59 -3.01
CA ALA A 333 -7.36 -13.87 -2.66
C ALA A 333 -8.77 -14.00 -3.23
N MET A 334 -9.62 -12.96 -3.10
CA MET A 334 -10.96 -12.95 -3.68
C MET A 334 -10.94 -13.20 -5.19
N LEU A 335 -10.04 -12.54 -5.91
CA LEU A 335 -9.96 -12.65 -7.37
C LEU A 335 -9.40 -13.98 -7.82
N VAL A 336 -8.27 -14.43 -7.27
CA VAL A 336 -7.61 -15.66 -7.74
C VAL A 336 -8.39 -16.92 -7.40
N LEU A 337 -9.22 -16.90 -6.35
CA LEU A 337 -10.13 -17.99 -6.03
C LEU A 337 -11.31 -18.07 -6.99
N ARG A 338 -11.88 -16.93 -7.36
CA ARG A 338 -13.16 -16.88 -8.10
C ARG A 338 -12.99 -16.80 -9.61
N PHE A 339 -11.86 -16.27 -10.10
CA PHE A 339 -11.67 -16.00 -11.53
C PHE A 339 -10.36 -16.54 -12.08
N ASP A 340 -10.39 -16.90 -13.36
CA ASP A 340 -9.23 -16.95 -14.21
C ASP A 340 -9.11 -15.60 -14.92
N VAL A 341 -8.08 -14.85 -14.57
CA VAL A 341 -7.79 -13.54 -15.18
C VAL A 341 -6.86 -13.77 -16.35
N VAL A 342 -7.33 -13.47 -17.54
CA VAL A 342 -6.57 -13.74 -18.78
C VAL A 342 -6.47 -12.48 -19.63
N PRO A 343 -5.34 -12.26 -20.34
CA PRO A 343 -5.24 -11.14 -21.28
C PRO A 343 -6.32 -11.21 -22.35
N GLU A 344 -6.90 -10.05 -22.72
CA GLU A 344 -7.92 -9.94 -23.77
C GLU A 344 -7.39 -10.43 -25.13
N ARG A 345 -6.14 -10.11 -25.44
CA ARG A 345 -5.52 -10.43 -26.72
C ARG A 345 -4.50 -11.55 -26.58
N GLU A 346 -4.55 -12.53 -27.47
CA GLU A 346 -3.56 -13.59 -27.65
C GLU A 346 -3.28 -14.48 -26.42
N GLY A 347 -3.95 -14.26 -25.28
CA GLY A 347 -3.71 -15.01 -24.05
C GLY A 347 -2.30 -14.85 -23.47
N VAL A 348 -1.53 -13.88 -23.92
CA VAL A 348 -0.12 -13.65 -23.53
C VAL A 348 -0.02 -12.40 -22.66
N TRP A 349 0.54 -12.57 -21.46
CA TRP A 349 0.87 -11.46 -20.59
C TRP A 349 2.07 -10.70 -21.11
N ARG A 350 1.91 -9.39 -21.29
CA ARG A 350 3.00 -8.47 -21.65
C ARG A 350 3.16 -7.44 -20.56
N GLU A 351 4.39 -7.25 -20.10
CA GLU A 351 4.69 -6.23 -19.09
C GLU A 351 4.46 -4.84 -19.69
N PRO A 352 3.59 -4.01 -19.06
CA PRO A 352 3.32 -2.67 -19.57
C PRO A 352 4.51 -1.73 -19.32
N ARG A 353 4.68 -0.73 -20.16
CA ARG A 353 5.59 0.38 -19.86
C ARG A 353 5.13 1.10 -18.58
N VAL A 354 6.09 1.59 -17.83
CA VAL A 354 5.86 2.23 -16.54
C VAL A 354 6.32 3.68 -16.51
N ASP A 355 5.67 4.49 -15.67
CA ASP A 355 6.15 5.84 -15.38
C ASP A 355 7.26 5.77 -14.31
N ALA A 356 8.50 5.83 -14.77
CA ALA A 356 9.65 5.86 -13.88
C ALA A 356 9.92 7.26 -13.29
N LYS A 357 9.32 8.33 -13.84
CA LYS A 357 9.62 9.72 -13.48
C LYS A 357 8.63 10.31 -12.47
N SER A 358 7.44 9.75 -12.35
CA SER A 358 6.44 10.23 -11.40
C SER A 358 6.98 10.15 -9.97
N ALA A 359 6.87 11.23 -9.23
CA ALA A 359 7.14 11.30 -7.79
C ALA A 359 5.88 11.06 -6.94
N ALA A 360 4.73 10.87 -7.58
CA ALA A 360 3.43 10.73 -6.92
C ALA A 360 3.30 9.42 -6.14
N ALA A 361 3.91 8.33 -6.63
CA ALA A 361 3.86 7.01 -6.01
C ALA A 361 5.26 6.47 -5.75
N SER A 362 5.40 5.67 -4.70
CA SER A 362 6.62 4.92 -4.39
C SER A 362 6.74 3.61 -5.19
N PHE A 363 5.78 3.33 -6.08
CA PHE A 363 5.75 2.18 -6.96
C PHE A 363 5.67 2.61 -8.43
N TYR A 364 6.21 1.77 -9.31
CA TYR A 364 6.04 1.96 -10.74
C TYR A 364 4.55 1.81 -11.09
N THR A 365 4.00 2.80 -11.79
CA THR A 365 2.62 2.76 -12.31
C THR A 365 2.62 2.47 -13.80
N PRO A 366 1.75 1.59 -14.31
CA PRO A 366 1.64 1.36 -15.73
C PRO A 366 1.11 2.62 -16.44
N VAL A 367 1.66 2.90 -17.64
CA VAL A 367 1.19 3.97 -18.53
C VAL A 367 0.46 3.42 -19.74
N GLU A 368 0.43 2.11 -19.88
CA GLU A 368 -0.32 1.38 -20.90
C GLU A 368 -1.43 0.57 -20.24
N GLU A 369 -2.56 0.46 -20.95
CA GLU A 369 -3.66 -0.40 -20.49
C GLU A 369 -3.25 -1.87 -20.54
N VAL A 370 -3.54 -2.58 -19.48
CA VAL A 370 -3.44 -4.04 -19.41
C VAL A 370 -4.85 -4.61 -19.45
N ARG A 371 -5.34 -4.85 -20.67
CA ARG A 371 -6.70 -5.34 -20.87
C ARG A 371 -6.82 -6.81 -20.58
N VAL A 372 -7.74 -7.16 -19.68
CA VAL A 372 -7.99 -8.53 -19.23
C VAL A 372 -9.48 -8.86 -19.24
N VAL A 373 -9.77 -10.16 -19.31
CA VAL A 373 -11.09 -10.74 -19.10
C VAL A 373 -11.07 -11.52 -17.79
N PHE A 374 -12.02 -11.25 -16.93
CA PHE A 374 -12.28 -12.04 -15.73
C PHE A 374 -13.24 -13.17 -16.09
N LYS A 375 -12.75 -14.41 -16.12
CA LYS A 375 -13.56 -15.60 -16.40
C LYS A 375 -13.91 -16.26 -15.08
N PRO A 376 -15.18 -16.35 -14.67
CA PRO A 376 -15.57 -17.13 -13.50
C PRO A 376 -15.07 -18.56 -13.62
N ARG A 377 -14.49 -19.08 -12.55
CA ARG A 377 -14.00 -20.46 -12.52
C ARG A 377 -15.18 -21.42 -12.41
N LYS A 378 -15.29 -22.35 -13.33
CA LYS A 378 -16.43 -23.29 -13.46
C LYS A 378 -16.72 -24.08 -12.21
N GLU A 379 -15.68 -24.46 -11.44
CA GLU A 379 -15.81 -25.22 -10.20
C GLU A 379 -16.49 -24.45 -9.07
N PHE A 380 -16.63 -23.13 -9.21
CA PHE A 380 -17.27 -22.24 -8.24
C PHE A 380 -18.48 -21.49 -8.83
N GLU A 381 -19.00 -21.98 -9.95
CA GLU A 381 -20.21 -21.43 -10.56
C GLU A 381 -21.41 -21.60 -9.60
N GLY A 382 -22.10 -20.52 -9.30
CA GLY A 382 -23.21 -20.50 -8.34
C GLY A 382 -22.81 -20.55 -6.86
N VAL A 383 -21.53 -20.63 -6.54
CA VAL A 383 -21.04 -20.62 -5.16
C VAL A 383 -21.17 -19.24 -4.54
N GLN A 384 -21.76 -19.19 -3.35
CA GLN A 384 -21.78 -17.95 -2.55
C GLN A 384 -20.48 -17.81 -1.77
N TRP A 385 -19.91 -16.60 -1.80
CA TRP A 385 -18.67 -16.29 -1.10
C TRP A 385 -18.93 -15.31 0.05
N ALA A 386 -18.34 -15.62 1.20
CA ALA A 386 -18.26 -14.76 2.36
C ALA A 386 -16.78 -14.46 2.69
N TYR A 387 -16.57 -13.42 3.44
CA TYR A 387 -15.23 -13.01 3.86
C TYR A 387 -15.28 -12.61 5.32
N SER A 388 -14.25 -12.97 6.06
CA SER A 388 -14.16 -12.70 7.50
C SER A 388 -12.76 -12.24 7.91
N VAL A 389 -12.69 -11.68 9.10
CA VAL A 389 -11.44 -11.38 9.80
C VAL A 389 -11.54 -11.99 11.19
N THR A 390 -10.91 -13.13 11.39
CA THR A 390 -10.82 -13.68 12.75
C THR A 390 -9.97 -12.76 13.61
N PRO A 391 -10.47 -12.26 14.75
CA PRO A 391 -9.71 -11.41 15.66
C PRO A 391 -8.41 -12.07 16.11
N GLY A 392 -7.33 -11.30 16.12
CA GLY A 392 -6.03 -11.87 16.44
C GLY A 392 -4.96 -10.82 16.70
N LYS A 393 -3.74 -11.07 16.18
CA LYS A 393 -2.61 -10.13 16.33
C LYS A 393 -2.84 -8.81 15.58
N GLY A 394 -3.78 -8.76 14.65
CA GLY A 394 -4.13 -7.59 13.85
C GLY A 394 -2.95 -7.00 13.08
N ARG A 395 -1.96 -7.83 12.67
CA ARG A 395 -0.81 -7.41 11.87
C ARG A 395 -0.21 -8.57 11.10
N PHE A 396 0.26 -8.31 9.91
CA PHE A 396 1.00 -9.27 9.10
C PHE A 396 2.45 -9.41 9.57
N GLY A 397 3.02 -10.61 9.45
CA GLY A 397 4.44 -10.89 9.72
C GLY A 397 5.29 -10.44 8.53
N LEU A 398 5.34 -9.11 8.29
CA LEU A 398 6.09 -8.52 7.18
C LEU A 398 7.57 -8.38 7.50
N ILE A 399 8.43 -8.56 6.48
CA ILE A 399 9.76 -7.99 6.51
C ILE A 399 9.61 -6.47 6.33
N THR A 400 10.17 -5.71 7.25
CA THR A 400 10.17 -4.25 7.21
C THR A 400 11.55 -3.74 7.56
N GLY A 401 12.03 -2.71 6.86
CA GLY A 401 13.33 -2.08 7.09
C GLY A 401 13.45 -1.32 8.42
#